data_4b60fdeb630e8eb19ebfc404c04e54a5
#
_entry.id   4b60fdeb630e8eb19ebfc404c04e54a5
#
_cell.length_a   1.000
_cell.length_b   1.000
_cell.length_c   1.000
_cell.angle_alpha   90.00
_cell.angle_beta   90.00
_cell.angle_gamma   90.00
#
_symmetry.space_group_name_H-M   'P 1'
#
loop_
_entity.id
_entity.type
_entity.pdbx_description
1 polymer ?
#
loop_
_entity_poly.entity_id
_entity_poly.type
_entity_poly.pdbx_seq_one_letter_code
_entity_poly.pdbx_strand_id
1 'polypeptide(L)'
;MIQDLHAHTYYSFCSKDEPEKMIETAIRAGVQQLGICDHNYGVGCARPDFCWGKGACLNADYGKTLVRYYDHMNLLREKYRNKIKILCGIEICTSTKSPDSYALPHSADVSFFDFCLVENLDDPTSITKGDIFAFAKRCGCPTGIAHTDMFAFIKNLGEDPYRYFRKMAEAGIFWEMNVNLDSVHEFKTYDYTTEFFKNKEQQEIVKKSGLRLSVGFDSHACREYKPQRVITACKLIKDMGVRLAFEGF
;
A
#
# COMPACT_ATOMS: atom_id res chain seq x y z
N MET A 1 -2.51 -15.91 -9.99
CA MET A 1 -1.36 -15.32 -9.29
C MET A 1 -1.76 -15.04 -7.85
N ILE A 2 -0.90 -15.34 -6.88
CA ILE A 2 -1.06 -14.98 -5.47
C ILE A 2 -0.16 -13.76 -5.22
N GLN A 3 -0.78 -12.64 -4.91
CA GLN A 3 -0.13 -11.34 -4.75
C GLN A 3 -0.39 -10.80 -3.34
N ASP A 4 0.65 -10.30 -2.69
CA ASP A 4 0.57 -9.49 -1.48
C ASP A 4 1.44 -8.24 -1.70
N LEU A 5 0.84 -7.06 -1.80
CA LEU A 5 1.56 -5.82 -2.09
C LEU A 5 1.75 -4.92 -0.87
N HIS A 6 1.42 -5.40 0.35
CA HIS A 6 1.53 -4.57 1.53
C HIS A 6 2.19 -5.32 2.68
N ALA A 7 3.49 -5.15 2.79
CA ALA A 7 4.29 -5.71 3.87
C ALA A 7 5.34 -4.70 4.35
N HIS A 8 5.45 -4.58 5.66
CA HIS A 8 6.42 -3.72 6.34
C HIS A 8 7.59 -4.52 6.88
N THR A 9 8.72 -3.85 7.00
CA THR A 9 9.96 -4.40 7.54
C THR A 9 10.53 -3.45 8.61
N TYR A 10 11.69 -3.75 9.15
CA TYR A 10 12.34 -2.89 10.15
C TYR A 10 12.61 -1.45 9.67
N TYR A 11 12.46 -1.18 8.36
CA TYR A 11 12.51 0.19 7.85
C TYR A 11 11.30 1.03 8.28
N SER A 12 10.19 0.39 8.61
CA SER A 12 9.06 1.02 9.29
C SER A 12 9.18 0.86 10.79
N PHE A 13 9.07 1.92 11.58
CA PHE A 13 9.21 1.85 13.05
C PHE A 13 8.17 0.94 13.73
N CYS A 14 7.08 0.68 13.06
CA CYS A 14 6.01 -0.23 13.52
C CYS A 14 6.34 -1.71 13.30
N SER A 15 7.36 -2.04 12.49
CA SER A 15 7.80 -3.41 12.22
C SER A 15 9.22 -3.66 12.73
N LYS A 16 9.55 -4.93 13.00
CA LYS A 16 10.86 -5.34 13.56
C LYS A 16 11.55 -6.42 12.73
N ASP A 17 10.82 -7.05 11.82
CA ASP A 17 11.37 -8.14 11.03
C ASP A 17 12.19 -7.62 9.85
N GLU A 18 13.29 -8.31 9.58
CA GLU A 18 14.16 -8.01 8.44
C GLU A 18 13.45 -8.30 7.11
N PRO A 19 13.76 -7.56 6.03
CA PRO A 19 13.16 -7.80 4.72
C PRO A 19 13.30 -9.25 4.24
N GLU A 20 14.47 -9.87 4.42
CA GLU A 20 14.69 -11.28 4.05
C GLU A 20 13.73 -12.22 4.76
N LYS A 21 13.50 -12.01 6.04
CA LYS A 21 12.60 -12.85 6.84
C LYS A 21 11.16 -12.73 6.34
N MET A 22 10.73 -11.52 5.96
CA MET A 22 9.41 -11.28 5.37
C MET A 22 9.30 -11.98 4.00
N ILE A 23 10.30 -11.84 3.13
CA ILE A 23 10.35 -12.49 1.83
C ILE A 23 10.29 -14.02 1.97
N GLU A 24 11.09 -14.60 2.87
CA GLU A 24 11.10 -16.05 3.10
C GLU A 24 9.77 -16.55 3.68
N THR A 25 9.12 -15.73 4.49
CA THR A 25 7.78 -16.04 5.01
C THR A 25 6.75 -16.07 3.87
N ALA A 26 6.78 -15.09 2.98
CA ALA A 26 5.91 -15.04 1.80
C ALA A 26 6.17 -16.22 0.85
N ILE A 27 7.45 -16.60 0.63
CA ILE A 27 7.81 -17.77 -0.19
C ILE A 27 7.21 -19.05 0.40
N ARG A 28 7.40 -19.29 1.71
CA ARG A 28 6.83 -20.47 2.40
C ARG A 28 5.30 -20.51 2.34
N ALA A 29 4.68 -19.35 2.27
CA ALA A 29 3.24 -19.18 2.14
C ALA A 29 2.69 -19.38 0.72
N GLY A 30 3.57 -19.53 -0.28
CA GLY A 30 3.18 -19.70 -1.69
C GLY A 30 2.79 -18.38 -2.38
N VAL A 31 3.16 -17.23 -1.82
CA VAL A 31 3.02 -15.93 -2.47
C VAL A 31 3.96 -15.88 -3.67
N GLN A 32 3.45 -15.43 -4.80
CA GLN A 32 4.18 -15.37 -6.07
C GLN A 32 4.73 -13.96 -6.37
N GLN A 33 4.05 -12.94 -5.84
CA GLN A 33 4.45 -11.54 -5.97
C GLN A 33 4.27 -10.84 -4.63
N LEU A 34 5.37 -10.31 -4.09
CA LEU A 34 5.40 -9.59 -2.81
C LEU A 34 5.81 -8.14 -3.04
N GLY A 35 5.01 -7.21 -2.54
CA GLY A 35 5.37 -5.81 -2.39
C GLY A 35 5.89 -5.55 -0.97
N ILE A 36 7.09 -5.03 -0.85
CA ILE A 36 7.59 -4.47 0.41
C ILE A 36 7.42 -2.96 0.28
N CYS A 37 6.61 -2.37 1.17
CA CYS A 37 6.27 -0.95 1.13
C CYS A 37 6.28 -0.36 2.52
N ASP A 38 7.47 -0.09 3.01
CA ASP A 38 7.65 0.56 4.31
C ASP A 38 7.14 2.01 4.29
N HIS A 39 6.74 2.52 5.45
CA HIS A 39 6.26 3.90 5.58
C HIS A 39 7.33 4.91 5.19
N ASN A 40 6.96 5.93 4.41
CA ASN A 40 7.86 6.98 3.97
C ASN A 40 8.59 7.65 5.14
N TYR A 41 7.90 7.93 6.23
CA TYR A 41 8.50 8.55 7.42
C TYR A 41 9.46 7.60 8.15
N GLY A 42 9.22 6.29 8.12
CA GLY A 42 10.13 5.29 8.67
C GLY A 42 11.43 5.23 7.87
N VAL A 43 11.31 5.10 6.55
CA VAL A 43 12.46 5.06 5.64
C VAL A 43 13.21 6.40 5.60
N GLY A 44 12.48 7.51 5.62
CA GLY A 44 13.06 8.86 5.51
C GLY A 44 13.74 9.36 6.77
N CYS A 45 13.36 8.85 7.95
CA CYS A 45 13.85 9.33 9.22
C CYS A 45 15.14 8.62 9.65
N ALA A 46 16.16 9.39 9.99
CA ALA A 46 17.44 8.84 10.45
C ALA A 46 17.45 8.50 11.96
N ARG A 47 16.37 8.77 12.68
CA ARG A 47 16.33 8.59 14.15
C ARG A 47 15.64 7.29 14.55
N PRO A 48 16.36 6.38 15.21
CA PRO A 48 15.79 5.11 15.67
C PRO A 48 14.84 5.26 16.88
N ASP A 49 14.89 6.39 17.59
CA ASP A 49 14.06 6.71 18.75
C ASP A 49 12.73 7.38 18.38
N PHE A 50 12.44 7.50 17.11
CA PHE A 50 11.15 7.94 16.63
C PHE A 50 10.08 6.93 17.05
N CYS A 51 9.13 7.35 17.85
CA CYS A 51 8.05 6.50 18.32
C CYS A 51 6.78 7.32 18.52
N TRP A 52 5.77 7.05 17.71
CA TRP A 52 4.37 7.39 17.92
C TRP A 52 4.16 8.80 18.52
N GLY A 53 4.61 9.84 17.85
CA GLY A 53 4.36 11.23 18.23
C GLY A 53 5.34 11.84 19.25
N LYS A 54 6.46 11.18 19.52
CA LYS A 54 7.50 11.72 20.42
C LYS A 54 8.72 12.30 19.72
N GLY A 55 8.66 12.54 18.46
CA GLY A 55 9.79 13.16 17.79
C GLY A 55 9.46 13.51 16.37
N ALA A 56 9.84 14.69 15.99
CA ALA A 56 9.87 15.09 14.61
C ALA A 56 10.76 14.14 13.82
N CYS A 57 10.44 13.88 12.56
CA CYS A 57 11.41 13.39 11.58
C CYS A 57 12.47 14.47 11.35
N LEU A 58 13.05 14.97 12.45
CA LEU A 58 14.12 15.95 12.44
C LEU A 58 15.31 15.31 11.71
N ASN A 59 15.85 16.02 10.75
CA ASN A 59 16.98 15.60 9.93
C ASN A 59 16.66 14.42 8.97
N ALA A 60 15.42 14.24 8.56
CA ALA A 60 15.08 13.33 7.47
C ALA A 60 15.82 13.75 6.20
N ASP A 61 16.59 12.83 5.63
CA ASP A 61 17.23 12.99 4.32
C ASP A 61 16.58 12.05 3.32
N TYR A 62 15.37 12.41 2.90
CA TYR A 62 14.58 11.59 1.99
C TYR A 62 15.30 11.30 0.67
N GLY A 63 16.08 12.25 0.15
CA GLY A 63 16.82 12.05 -1.09
C GLY A 63 17.87 10.95 -1.00
N LYS A 64 18.40 10.69 0.20
CA LYS A 64 19.43 9.68 0.43
C LYS A 64 18.86 8.37 0.96
N THR A 65 17.93 8.44 1.90
CA THR A 65 17.42 7.25 2.58
C THR A 65 16.47 6.45 1.70
N LEU A 66 15.62 7.10 0.92
CA LEU A 66 14.76 6.42 -0.05
C LEU A 66 15.56 5.64 -1.10
N VAL A 67 16.63 6.25 -1.63
CA VAL A 67 17.49 5.58 -2.62
C VAL A 67 18.18 4.37 -2.00
N ARG A 68 18.73 4.48 -0.78
CA ARG A 68 19.37 3.35 -0.08
C ARG A 68 18.40 2.21 0.21
N TYR A 69 17.17 2.55 0.58
CA TYR A 69 16.12 1.56 0.79
C TYR A 69 15.82 0.83 -0.52
N TYR A 70 15.61 1.57 -1.60
CA TYR A 70 15.35 1.00 -2.93
C TYR A 70 16.50 0.12 -3.42
N ASP A 71 17.74 0.55 -3.24
CA ASP A 71 18.94 -0.23 -3.60
C ASP A 71 19.00 -1.54 -2.82
N HIS A 72 18.71 -1.52 -1.51
CA HIS A 72 18.66 -2.74 -0.72
C HIS A 72 17.56 -3.69 -1.23
N MET A 73 16.37 -3.19 -1.52
CA MET A 73 15.30 -4.02 -2.09
C MET A 73 15.68 -4.61 -3.45
N ASN A 74 16.43 -3.89 -4.27
CA ASN A 74 16.94 -4.42 -5.54
C ASN A 74 17.95 -5.57 -5.35
N LEU A 75 18.84 -5.48 -4.37
CA LEU A 75 19.73 -6.60 -4.03
C LEU A 75 18.94 -7.83 -3.59
N LEU A 76 17.88 -7.66 -2.81
CA LEU A 76 16.99 -8.75 -2.41
C LEU A 76 16.19 -9.31 -3.59
N ARG A 77 15.72 -8.46 -4.50
CA ARG A 77 15.06 -8.86 -5.75
C ARG A 77 15.95 -9.80 -6.55
N GLU A 78 17.22 -9.46 -6.74
CA GLU A 78 18.18 -10.32 -7.43
C GLU A 78 18.45 -11.64 -6.68
N LYS A 79 18.62 -11.57 -5.36
CA LYS A 79 18.83 -12.75 -4.51
C LYS A 79 17.69 -13.78 -4.63
N TYR A 80 16.47 -13.30 -4.68
CA TYR A 80 15.26 -14.15 -4.65
C TYR A 80 14.55 -14.30 -6.01
N ARG A 81 15.12 -13.78 -7.11
CA ARG A 81 14.50 -13.69 -8.45
C ARG A 81 13.88 -14.99 -8.99
N ASN A 82 14.46 -16.15 -8.63
CA ASN A 82 13.99 -17.45 -9.06
C ASN A 82 12.93 -18.07 -8.12
N LYS A 83 12.56 -17.39 -7.04
CA LYS A 83 11.65 -17.89 -5.99
C LYS A 83 10.38 -17.09 -5.88
N ILE A 84 10.47 -15.79 -5.98
CA ILE A 84 9.36 -14.86 -5.83
C ILE A 84 9.65 -13.56 -6.58
N LYS A 85 8.62 -12.95 -7.15
CA LYS A 85 8.72 -11.61 -7.71
C LYS A 85 8.59 -10.59 -6.59
N ILE A 86 9.61 -9.77 -6.37
CA ILE A 86 9.62 -8.70 -5.38
C ILE A 86 9.39 -7.36 -6.08
N LEU A 87 8.47 -6.58 -5.56
CA LEU A 87 8.25 -5.18 -5.93
C LEU A 87 8.68 -4.30 -4.74
N CYS A 88 9.47 -3.28 -5.04
CA CYS A 88 9.86 -2.29 -4.04
C CYS A 88 8.87 -1.13 -4.08
N GLY A 89 8.01 -1.08 -3.08
CA GLY A 89 7.05 -0.01 -2.88
C GLY A 89 7.43 0.95 -1.76
N ILE A 90 6.61 1.96 -1.58
CA ILE A 90 6.65 2.87 -0.46
C ILE A 90 5.22 3.20 -0.02
N GLU A 91 4.92 3.09 1.26
CA GLU A 91 3.64 3.56 1.78
C GLU A 91 3.74 5.01 2.21
N ILE A 92 2.90 5.84 1.62
CA ILE A 92 2.96 7.29 1.76
C ILE A 92 1.85 7.76 2.70
N CYS A 93 2.27 8.25 3.87
CA CYS A 93 1.37 8.95 4.76
C CYS A 93 0.99 10.31 4.17
N THR A 94 -0.30 10.62 4.16
CA THR A 94 -0.81 11.91 3.68
C THR A 94 -1.36 12.79 4.79
N SER A 95 -1.56 12.26 6.00
CA SER A 95 -2.10 13.01 7.14
C SER A 95 -1.07 13.97 7.73
N THR A 96 -1.53 15.20 8.07
CA THR A 96 -0.73 16.22 8.74
C THR A 96 -1.19 16.46 10.18
N LYS A 97 -1.90 15.52 10.78
CA LYS A 97 -2.46 15.64 12.14
C LYS A 97 -1.43 15.87 13.25
N SER A 98 -0.21 15.40 13.06
CA SER A 98 0.86 15.60 14.03
C SER A 98 1.61 16.90 13.74
N PRO A 99 2.05 17.66 14.76
CA PRO A 99 2.98 18.79 14.58
C PRO A 99 4.24 18.37 13.83
N ASP A 100 4.59 17.09 13.93
CA ASP A 100 5.72 16.45 13.23
C ASP A 100 5.18 15.62 12.07
N SER A 101 4.53 16.27 11.13
CA SER A 101 3.84 15.64 9.99
C SER A 101 4.62 14.46 9.41
N TYR A 102 3.99 13.29 9.41
CA TYR A 102 4.50 12.10 8.71
C TYR A 102 4.28 12.15 7.21
N ALA A 103 3.50 13.13 6.75
CA ALA A 103 3.20 13.31 5.35
C ALA A 103 4.48 13.44 4.52
N LEU A 104 4.45 12.86 3.33
CA LEU A 104 5.59 12.92 2.41
C LEU A 104 5.96 14.37 2.08
N PRO A 105 7.20 14.81 2.34
CA PRO A 105 7.65 16.15 1.98
C PRO A 105 7.47 16.41 0.49
N HIS A 106 7.14 17.66 0.14
CA HIS A 106 6.92 18.03 -1.27
C HIS A 106 8.15 17.78 -2.16
N SER A 107 9.34 17.92 -1.60
CA SER A 107 10.63 17.73 -2.28
C SER A 107 11.06 16.28 -2.43
N ALA A 108 10.38 15.32 -1.77
CA ALA A 108 10.76 13.92 -1.86
C ALA A 108 10.36 13.33 -3.21
N ASP A 109 11.32 12.74 -3.90
CA ASP A 109 11.11 11.97 -5.12
C ASP A 109 10.85 10.50 -4.79
N VAL A 110 9.72 9.99 -5.26
CA VAL A 110 9.32 8.58 -5.11
C VAL A 110 9.07 7.92 -6.47
N SER A 111 9.36 8.60 -7.56
CA SER A 111 9.05 8.15 -8.93
C SER A 111 9.81 6.90 -9.36
N PHE A 112 10.91 6.58 -8.69
CA PHE A 112 11.74 5.42 -9.00
C PHE A 112 11.26 4.11 -8.34
N PHE A 113 10.29 4.17 -7.43
CA PHE A 113 9.68 2.97 -6.86
C PHE A 113 8.83 2.23 -7.89
N ASP A 114 8.70 0.91 -7.72
CA ASP A 114 7.80 0.10 -8.57
C ASP A 114 6.33 0.51 -8.38
N PHE A 115 5.98 0.98 -7.19
CA PHE A 115 4.68 1.54 -6.84
C PHE A 115 4.73 2.33 -5.54
N CYS A 116 3.68 3.10 -5.28
CA CYS A 116 3.41 3.61 -3.95
C CYS A 116 1.99 3.23 -3.50
N LEU A 117 1.81 3.09 -2.19
CA LEU A 117 0.51 3.02 -1.53
C LEU A 117 0.25 4.33 -0.81
N VAL A 118 -0.94 4.88 -0.97
CA VAL A 118 -1.34 6.15 -0.32
C VAL A 118 -2.26 5.81 0.84
N GLU A 119 -1.80 6.12 2.06
CA GLU A 119 -2.58 5.98 3.27
C GLU A 119 -3.19 7.31 3.75
N ASN A 120 -4.25 7.22 4.56
CA ASN A 120 -4.95 8.36 5.16
C ASN A 120 -5.53 9.34 4.10
N LEU A 121 -5.96 8.82 2.96
CA LEU A 121 -6.58 9.61 1.89
C LEU A 121 -7.84 10.35 2.37
N ASP A 122 -8.62 9.72 3.22
CA ASP A 122 -9.88 10.20 3.79
C ASP A 122 -9.70 11.09 5.04
N ASP A 123 -8.46 11.31 5.47
CA ASP A 123 -8.17 12.20 6.59
C ASP A 123 -8.42 13.66 6.20
N PRO A 124 -9.17 14.44 7.02
CA PRO A 124 -9.42 15.87 6.75
C PRO A 124 -8.16 16.72 6.59
N THR A 125 -7.03 16.26 7.15
CA THR A 125 -5.73 16.95 7.06
C THR A 125 -4.84 16.41 5.93
N SER A 126 -5.37 15.48 5.11
CA SER A 126 -4.61 14.87 4.02
C SER A 126 -4.05 15.93 3.05
N ILE A 127 -2.75 15.81 2.76
CA ILE A 127 -2.08 16.67 1.77
C ILE A 127 -2.62 16.49 0.35
N THR A 128 -3.38 15.42 0.09
CA THR A 128 -4.05 15.19 -1.19
C THR A 128 -5.22 16.14 -1.41
N LYS A 129 -5.80 16.67 -0.32
CA LYS A 129 -7.01 17.51 -0.34
C LYS A 129 -8.15 16.90 -1.18
N GLY A 130 -8.27 15.56 -1.15
CA GLY A 130 -9.25 14.81 -1.93
C GLY A 130 -8.89 14.60 -3.41
N ASP A 131 -7.79 15.16 -3.90
CA ASP A 131 -7.35 14.99 -5.30
C ASP A 131 -6.25 13.94 -5.40
N ILE A 132 -6.66 12.67 -5.45
CA ILE A 132 -5.73 11.55 -5.63
C ILE A 132 -5.07 11.56 -7.02
N PHE A 133 -5.70 12.16 -8.03
CA PHE A 133 -5.16 12.17 -9.38
C PHE A 133 -3.94 13.10 -9.50
N ALA A 134 -4.04 14.31 -8.95
CA ALA A 134 -2.89 15.21 -8.84
C ALA A 134 -1.78 14.60 -7.98
N PHE A 135 -2.14 13.91 -6.90
CA PHE A 135 -1.16 13.26 -6.02
C PHE A 135 -0.45 12.10 -6.72
N ALA A 136 -1.17 11.20 -7.40
CA ALA A 136 -0.58 10.10 -8.17
C ALA A 136 0.35 10.63 -9.29
N LYS A 137 -0.04 11.70 -9.97
CA LYS A 137 0.82 12.37 -10.94
C LYS A 137 2.11 12.90 -10.29
N ARG A 138 2.03 13.44 -9.07
CA ARG A 138 3.20 13.89 -8.31
C ARG A 138 4.11 12.71 -7.95
N CYS A 139 3.55 11.56 -7.55
CA CYS A 139 4.34 10.37 -7.23
C CYS A 139 5.13 9.85 -8.42
N GLY A 140 4.60 9.97 -9.64
CA GLY A 140 5.30 9.59 -10.87
C GLY A 140 5.52 8.08 -11.05
N CYS A 141 4.96 7.26 -10.18
CA CYS A 141 4.96 5.80 -10.24
C CYS A 141 3.53 5.24 -10.10
N PRO A 142 3.28 3.96 -10.43
CA PRO A 142 1.99 3.32 -10.16
C PRO A 142 1.54 3.55 -8.72
N THR A 143 0.31 4.03 -8.54
CA THR A 143 -0.20 4.49 -7.25
C THR A 143 -1.37 3.64 -6.81
N GLY A 144 -1.30 3.04 -5.63
CA GLY A 144 -2.38 2.32 -4.98
C GLY A 144 -2.98 3.12 -3.82
N ILE A 145 -4.24 2.88 -3.52
CA ILE A 145 -4.91 3.43 -2.34
C ILE A 145 -4.94 2.34 -1.28
N ALA A 146 -4.22 2.56 -0.18
CA ALA A 146 -4.14 1.65 0.94
C ALA A 146 -5.39 1.75 1.82
N HIS A 147 -5.82 0.65 2.37
CA HIS A 147 -6.83 0.46 3.43
C HIS A 147 -7.89 1.57 3.60
N THR A 148 -8.39 2.09 2.49
CA THR A 148 -9.43 3.13 2.44
C THR A 148 -10.71 2.57 1.83
N ASP A 149 -11.87 2.84 2.45
CA ASP A 149 -13.17 2.59 1.83
C ASP A 149 -13.42 3.58 0.69
N MET A 150 -13.08 3.16 -0.53
CA MET A 150 -13.22 4.03 -1.70
C MET A 150 -14.67 4.33 -2.07
N PHE A 151 -15.64 3.45 -1.76
CA PHE A 151 -17.05 3.77 -2.00
C PHE A 151 -17.54 4.87 -1.06
N ALA A 152 -17.19 4.79 0.22
CA ALA A 152 -17.49 5.85 1.19
C ALA A 152 -16.77 7.16 0.83
N PHE A 153 -15.48 7.08 0.46
CA PHE A 153 -14.69 8.23 0.04
C PHE A 153 -15.32 8.96 -1.16
N ILE A 154 -15.64 8.23 -2.23
CA ILE A 154 -16.24 8.78 -3.46
C ILE A 154 -17.62 9.39 -3.16
N LYS A 155 -18.42 8.72 -2.34
CA LYS A 155 -19.72 9.25 -1.89
C LYS A 155 -19.58 10.58 -1.16
N ASN A 156 -18.57 10.70 -0.29
CA ASN A 156 -18.30 11.94 0.44
C ASN A 156 -17.84 13.08 -0.48
N LEU A 157 -17.23 12.76 -1.62
CA LEU A 157 -16.91 13.74 -2.67
C LEU A 157 -18.14 14.13 -3.51
N GLY A 158 -19.27 13.44 -3.39
CA GLY A 158 -20.45 13.64 -4.22
C GLY A 158 -20.30 13.14 -5.67
N GLU A 159 -19.34 12.24 -5.91
CA GLU A 159 -19.00 11.71 -7.23
C GLU A 159 -19.72 10.37 -7.52
N ASP A 160 -19.86 10.04 -8.80
CA ASP A 160 -20.36 8.72 -9.25
C ASP A 160 -19.24 7.66 -9.15
N PRO A 161 -19.46 6.55 -8.45
CA PRO A 161 -18.42 5.53 -8.24
C PRO A 161 -17.88 4.92 -9.53
N TYR A 162 -18.76 4.63 -10.52
CA TYR A 162 -18.30 4.05 -11.78
C TYR A 162 -17.38 5.01 -12.55
N ARG A 163 -17.76 6.27 -12.65
CA ARG A 163 -16.96 7.30 -13.35
C ARG A 163 -15.64 7.55 -12.63
N TYR A 164 -15.68 7.59 -11.30
CA TYR A 164 -14.47 7.81 -10.50
C TYR A 164 -13.49 6.66 -10.63
N PHE A 165 -13.94 5.41 -10.47
CA PHE A 165 -13.08 4.24 -10.66
C PHE A 165 -12.56 4.10 -12.08
N ARG A 166 -13.35 4.45 -13.08
CA ARG A 166 -12.88 4.50 -14.48
C ARG A 166 -11.74 5.50 -14.64
N LYS A 167 -11.89 6.70 -14.09
CA LYS A 167 -10.84 7.72 -14.10
C LYS A 167 -9.57 7.24 -13.36
N MET A 168 -9.72 6.50 -12.23
CA MET A 168 -8.59 5.88 -11.55
C MET A 168 -7.89 4.85 -12.45
N ALA A 169 -8.65 3.97 -13.11
CA ALA A 169 -8.11 2.97 -14.02
C ALA A 169 -7.33 3.61 -15.19
N GLU A 170 -7.87 4.67 -15.79
CA GLU A 170 -7.23 5.44 -16.87
C GLU A 170 -5.95 6.16 -16.40
N ALA A 171 -5.91 6.57 -15.12
CA ALA A 171 -4.73 7.19 -14.50
C ALA A 171 -3.70 6.16 -13.97
N GLY A 172 -3.96 4.86 -14.12
CA GLY A 172 -3.08 3.80 -13.59
C GLY A 172 -3.13 3.65 -12.07
N ILE A 173 -4.15 4.21 -11.42
CA ILE A 173 -4.35 4.09 -9.97
C ILE A 173 -5.11 2.79 -9.70
N PHE A 174 -4.66 2.03 -8.68
CA PHE A 174 -5.30 0.80 -8.24
C PHE A 174 -5.80 0.91 -6.80
N TRP A 175 -6.67 0.00 -6.38
CA TRP A 175 -7.24 0.00 -5.05
C TRP A 175 -6.87 -1.27 -4.29
N GLU A 176 -6.44 -1.14 -3.05
CA GLU A 176 -6.08 -2.24 -2.19
C GLU A 176 -7.29 -2.87 -1.52
N MET A 177 -7.34 -4.21 -1.56
CA MET A 177 -8.13 -5.04 -0.66
C MET A 177 -7.22 -5.44 0.50
N ASN A 178 -7.26 -4.66 1.59
CA ASN A 178 -6.50 -4.97 2.79
C ASN A 178 -7.20 -6.11 3.55
N VAL A 179 -6.44 -7.17 3.85
CA VAL A 179 -6.95 -8.38 4.50
C VAL A 179 -6.43 -8.60 5.92
N ASN A 180 -5.78 -7.59 6.51
CA ASN A 180 -5.43 -7.60 7.92
C ASN A 180 -6.62 -7.17 8.78
N LEU A 181 -7.61 -8.07 8.87
CA LEU A 181 -8.87 -7.81 9.56
C LEU A 181 -8.72 -7.71 11.08
N ASP A 182 -7.60 -8.14 11.63
CA ASP A 182 -7.33 -8.11 13.09
C ASP A 182 -6.64 -6.82 13.51
N SER A 183 -6.40 -5.93 12.59
CA SER A 183 -5.75 -4.63 12.72
C SER A 183 -4.70 -4.53 13.84
N VAL A 184 -3.44 -4.42 13.51
CA VAL A 184 -2.37 -4.04 14.45
C VAL A 184 -2.66 -2.69 15.11
N HIS A 185 -3.51 -1.90 14.47
CA HIS A 185 -4.04 -0.65 14.94
C HIS A 185 -5.48 -0.86 15.43
N GLU A 186 -5.66 -1.17 16.70
CA GLU A 186 -6.93 -1.45 17.39
C GLU A 186 -8.08 -0.47 17.11
N PHE A 187 -7.81 0.63 16.40
CA PHE A 187 -8.75 1.70 16.09
C PHE A 187 -9.21 1.75 14.62
N LYS A 188 -8.72 0.87 13.73
CA LYS A 188 -9.19 0.78 12.34
C LYS A 188 -9.68 -0.63 12.03
N THR A 189 -10.95 -0.73 11.67
CA THR A 189 -11.50 -1.93 11.05
C THR A 189 -11.46 -1.76 9.54
N TYR A 190 -10.97 -2.78 8.83
CA TYR A 190 -10.98 -2.80 7.37
C TYR A 190 -12.21 -3.53 6.84
N ASP A 191 -13.37 -3.18 7.40
CA ASP A 191 -14.66 -3.81 7.08
C ASP A 191 -15.03 -3.64 5.59
N TYR A 192 -14.54 -2.58 4.94
CA TYR A 192 -14.81 -2.32 3.52
C TYR A 192 -14.40 -3.49 2.62
N THR A 193 -13.29 -4.18 2.91
CA THR A 193 -12.87 -5.37 2.15
C THR A 193 -13.88 -6.49 2.28
N THR A 194 -14.34 -6.76 3.49
CA THR A 194 -15.36 -7.79 3.76
C THR A 194 -16.69 -7.44 3.10
N GLU A 195 -17.11 -6.18 3.20
CA GLU A 195 -18.34 -5.69 2.59
C GLU A 195 -18.28 -5.72 1.06
N PHE A 196 -17.16 -5.29 0.47
CA PHE A 196 -16.95 -5.36 -0.97
C PHE A 196 -17.06 -6.78 -1.52
N PHE A 197 -16.45 -7.79 -0.84
CA PHE A 197 -16.56 -9.18 -1.27
C PHE A 197 -17.97 -9.79 -1.15
N LYS A 198 -18.87 -9.18 -0.39
CA LYS A 198 -20.29 -9.57 -0.30
C LYS A 198 -21.18 -8.79 -1.26
N ASN A 199 -20.79 -7.58 -1.67
CA ASN A 199 -21.61 -6.65 -2.42
C ASN A 199 -21.43 -6.81 -3.94
N LYS A 200 -22.37 -7.51 -4.60
CA LYS A 200 -22.31 -7.77 -6.04
C LYS A 200 -22.41 -6.51 -6.89
N GLU A 201 -23.14 -5.50 -6.45
CA GLU A 201 -23.25 -4.22 -7.16
C GLU A 201 -21.92 -3.49 -7.19
N GLN A 202 -21.25 -3.37 -6.06
CA GLN A 202 -19.91 -2.77 -5.98
C GLN A 202 -18.90 -3.54 -6.85
N GLN A 203 -18.94 -4.89 -6.82
CA GLN A 203 -18.07 -5.72 -7.66
C GLN A 203 -18.27 -5.45 -9.16
N GLU A 204 -19.53 -5.34 -9.60
CA GLU A 204 -19.85 -5.04 -10.99
C GLU A 204 -19.42 -3.62 -11.41
N ILE A 205 -19.54 -2.64 -10.53
CA ILE A 205 -19.03 -1.28 -10.76
C ILE A 205 -17.53 -1.31 -10.98
N VAL A 206 -16.77 -1.93 -10.08
CA VAL A 206 -15.31 -2.05 -10.16
C VAL A 206 -14.89 -2.79 -11.43
N LYS A 207 -15.51 -3.94 -11.72
CA LYS A 207 -15.24 -4.73 -12.92
C LYS A 207 -15.46 -3.92 -14.20
N LYS A 208 -16.60 -3.25 -14.34
CA LYS A 208 -16.97 -2.47 -15.53
C LYS A 208 -16.08 -1.24 -15.70
N SER A 209 -15.60 -0.64 -14.62
CA SER A 209 -14.71 0.50 -14.66
C SER A 209 -13.32 0.16 -15.20
N GLY A 210 -12.93 -1.12 -15.14
CA GLY A 210 -11.59 -1.59 -15.51
C GLY A 210 -10.54 -1.33 -14.44
N LEU A 211 -10.95 -0.90 -13.24
CA LEU A 211 -10.04 -0.70 -12.10
C LEU A 211 -9.33 -2.01 -11.76
N ARG A 212 -8.03 -1.92 -11.46
CA ARG A 212 -7.26 -3.03 -10.92
C ARG A 212 -7.31 -3.02 -9.40
N LEU A 213 -7.33 -4.19 -8.79
CA LEU A 213 -7.25 -4.36 -7.36
C LEU A 213 -5.89 -4.93 -6.97
N SER A 214 -5.39 -4.56 -5.80
CA SER A 214 -4.30 -5.28 -5.14
C SER A 214 -4.82 -5.98 -3.90
N VAL A 215 -4.07 -6.97 -3.44
CA VAL A 215 -4.26 -7.55 -2.11
C VAL A 215 -3.08 -7.13 -1.26
N GLY A 216 -3.34 -6.69 -0.05
CA GLY A 216 -2.34 -6.35 0.95
C GLY A 216 -2.68 -6.97 2.30
N PHE A 217 -1.73 -7.65 2.92
CA PHE A 217 -1.90 -8.12 4.29
C PHE A 217 -1.54 -7.04 5.31
N ASP A 218 -0.74 -6.03 4.91
CA ASP A 218 -0.27 -4.99 5.82
C ASP A 218 0.46 -5.60 7.03
N SER A 219 1.43 -6.46 6.70
CA SER A 219 2.14 -7.26 7.70
C SER A 219 3.20 -6.44 8.42
N HIS A 220 3.11 -6.37 9.74
CA HIS A 220 4.11 -5.72 10.59
C HIS A 220 5.02 -6.71 11.33
N ALA A 221 4.67 -8.00 11.29
CA ALA A 221 5.50 -9.08 11.85
C ALA A 221 5.21 -10.40 11.14
N CYS A 222 6.26 -11.13 10.83
CA CYS A 222 6.15 -12.44 10.16
C CYS A 222 5.31 -13.45 10.94
N ARG A 223 5.34 -13.39 12.27
CA ARG A 223 4.54 -14.27 13.15
C ARG A 223 3.04 -14.04 13.06
N GLU A 224 2.62 -12.85 12.61
CA GLU A 224 1.22 -12.42 12.51
C GLU A 224 0.67 -12.63 11.10
N TYR A 225 1.53 -12.98 10.15
CA TYR A 225 1.16 -13.16 8.76
C TYR A 225 0.18 -14.32 8.57
N LYS A 226 -0.97 -14.05 7.95
CA LYS A 226 -2.04 -15.02 7.70
C LYS A 226 -2.23 -15.22 6.19
N PRO A 227 -1.37 -16.01 5.53
CA PRO A 227 -1.34 -16.12 4.07
C PRO A 227 -2.64 -16.61 3.46
N GLN A 228 -3.44 -17.40 4.20
CA GLN A 228 -4.71 -17.90 3.71
C GLN A 228 -5.70 -16.77 3.38
N ARG A 229 -5.63 -15.64 4.09
CA ARG A 229 -6.45 -14.46 3.78
C ARG A 229 -6.06 -13.85 2.44
N VAL A 230 -4.75 -13.71 2.18
CA VAL A 230 -4.21 -13.23 0.90
C VAL A 230 -4.64 -14.14 -0.25
N ILE A 231 -4.44 -15.46 -0.09
CA ILE A 231 -4.81 -16.47 -1.09
C ILE A 231 -6.30 -16.40 -1.41
N THR A 232 -7.13 -16.32 -0.38
CA THR A 232 -8.59 -16.25 -0.53
C THR A 232 -9.01 -14.98 -1.26
N ALA A 233 -8.46 -13.82 -0.89
CA ALA A 233 -8.78 -12.56 -1.55
C ALA A 233 -8.35 -12.55 -3.02
N CYS A 234 -7.14 -13.01 -3.33
CA CYS A 234 -6.70 -13.15 -4.73
C CYS A 234 -7.63 -14.05 -5.56
N LYS A 235 -8.11 -15.17 -4.96
CA LYS A 235 -9.07 -16.05 -5.61
C LYS A 235 -10.41 -15.34 -5.87
N LEU A 236 -10.96 -14.67 -4.86
CA LEU A 236 -12.22 -13.92 -4.99
C LEU A 236 -12.14 -12.85 -6.09
N ILE A 237 -11.04 -12.07 -6.14
CA ILE A 237 -10.82 -11.07 -7.18
C ILE A 237 -10.79 -11.71 -8.57
N LYS A 238 -10.09 -12.84 -8.71
CA LYS A 238 -10.05 -13.59 -9.98
C LYS A 238 -11.44 -14.10 -10.37
N ASP A 239 -12.18 -14.69 -9.42
CA ASP A 239 -13.53 -15.25 -9.66
C ASP A 239 -14.54 -14.17 -10.07
N MET A 240 -14.34 -12.92 -9.62
CA MET A 240 -15.11 -11.75 -10.07
C MET A 240 -14.76 -11.30 -11.49
N GLY A 241 -13.65 -11.79 -12.06
CA GLY A 241 -13.12 -11.33 -13.35
C GLY A 241 -12.50 -9.93 -13.30
N VAL A 242 -12.03 -9.50 -12.14
CA VAL A 242 -11.23 -8.28 -11.95
C VAL A 242 -9.76 -8.63 -12.02
N ARG A 243 -8.95 -7.76 -12.64
CA ARG A 243 -7.51 -7.97 -12.74
C ARG A 243 -6.78 -7.48 -11.50
N LEU A 244 -5.76 -8.23 -11.08
CA LEU A 244 -4.84 -7.75 -10.05
C LEU A 244 -3.91 -6.66 -10.61
N ALA A 245 -3.48 -5.75 -9.75
CA ALA A 245 -2.40 -4.83 -10.06
C ALA A 245 -1.13 -5.63 -10.39
N PHE A 246 -0.35 -5.16 -11.36
CA PHE A 246 0.87 -5.84 -11.84
C PHE A 246 0.70 -7.28 -12.35
N GLU A 247 -0.52 -7.71 -12.63
CA GLU A 247 -0.76 -8.96 -13.35
C GLU A 247 -0.36 -8.79 -14.82
N GLY A 248 0.55 -9.66 -15.30
CA GLY A 248 1.06 -9.63 -16.68
C GLY A 248 2.28 -8.74 -16.91
N PHE A 249 2.90 -8.24 -15.85
CA PHE A 249 4.18 -7.49 -15.90
C PHE A 249 5.35 -8.39 -15.50
#